data_0050def2253938224b57f5c04686e39f
#
_entry.id   0050def2253938224b57f5c04686e39f
#
_cell.length_a   1.000
_cell.length_b   1.000
_cell.length_c   1.000
_cell.angle_alpha   90.00
_cell.angle_beta   90.00
_cell.angle_gamma   90.00
#
_symmetry.space_group_name_H-M   'P 1'
#
loop_
_entity.id
_entity.type
_entity.pdbx_description
1 polymer ?
#
loop_
_entity_poly.entity_id
_entity_poly.type
_entity_poly.pdbx_seq_one_letter_code
_entity_poly.pdbx_strand_id
1 'polypeptide(L)'
;LRANEKFAGAMIIAKNTDAIYARAWGLADRPNGIYNKVDTKFRLGSANKMFTAIAILQLVEKDLLTLNGKVEDYLPDYPNQDFANKVTIRQILTHTGGTGDIFTEEYLANISDYKTHSDYVEKFGHRSVEFEPGSQERYSNYGFLLLGYLVEKISNMSYYEYVRRNILEPAGMKDSGFLPEDVSVASRAVGYTEVDGSFIPNSDSLPYRGTAAGGGYSTASDMLQFAKALQSGKLIPAALLNQASSPQNRGGWYGYGFQTRGKAETAYFGHSGGAPGMNAEFRIYPDFGTVIVALSNMDGPFAETLADYYATRMPTEP
;
A
#
# COMPACT_ATOMS: atom_id res chain seq x y z
N LEU A 1 2.30 27.55 -0.79
CA LEU A 1 3.10 26.29 -0.83
C LEU A 1 4.49 26.51 -1.47
N ARG A 2 4.65 27.45 -2.42
CA ARG A 2 5.96 27.74 -3.02
C ARG A 2 6.96 28.42 -2.07
N ALA A 3 6.48 29.15 -1.06
CA ALA A 3 7.35 29.96 -0.22
C ALA A 3 8.21 29.17 0.79
N ASN A 4 7.84 27.92 1.09
CA ASN A 4 8.51 27.14 2.14
C ASN A 4 8.91 25.71 1.71
N GLU A 5 8.79 25.34 0.43
CA GLU A 5 9.10 24.00 -0.10
C GLU A 5 8.56 22.81 0.73
N LYS A 6 7.50 23.04 1.49
CA LYS A 6 6.93 22.05 2.43
C LYS A 6 6.20 20.88 1.77
N PHE A 7 5.94 20.93 0.47
CA PHE A 7 5.37 19.84 -0.30
C PHE A 7 6.12 19.66 -1.62
N ALA A 8 6.66 18.48 -1.84
CA ALA A 8 7.18 18.04 -3.12
C ALA A 8 6.48 16.73 -3.51
N GLY A 9 5.79 16.73 -4.64
CA GLY A 9 4.97 15.60 -5.04
C GLY A 9 4.02 15.89 -6.17
N ALA A 10 3.02 15.03 -6.35
CA ALA A 10 1.96 15.17 -7.34
C ALA A 10 0.60 14.84 -6.75
N MET A 11 -0.44 15.44 -7.28
CA MET A 11 -1.83 15.17 -6.90
C MET A 11 -2.72 15.09 -8.12
N ILE A 12 -3.69 14.17 -8.06
CA ILE A 12 -4.83 14.10 -8.97
C ILE A 12 -6.11 14.06 -8.15
N ILE A 13 -7.11 14.81 -8.60
CA ILE A 13 -8.50 14.67 -8.17
C ILE A 13 -9.31 14.31 -9.40
N ALA A 14 -10.15 13.29 -9.27
CA ALA A 14 -11.03 12.84 -10.35
C ALA A 14 -12.48 12.79 -9.88
N LYS A 15 -13.40 13.06 -10.79
CA LYS A 15 -14.86 12.89 -10.61
C LYS A 15 -15.32 11.83 -11.62
N ASN A 16 -16.02 10.82 -11.15
CA ASN A 16 -16.47 9.68 -11.99
C ASN A 16 -15.32 9.10 -12.83
N THR A 17 -14.12 9.02 -12.21
CA THR A 17 -12.88 8.57 -12.83
C THR A 17 -12.22 9.51 -13.86
N ASP A 18 -12.81 10.66 -14.18
CA ASP A 18 -12.20 11.66 -15.06
C ASP A 18 -11.41 12.68 -14.23
N ALA A 19 -10.14 12.88 -14.55
CA ALA A 19 -9.29 13.82 -13.84
C ALA A 19 -9.80 15.26 -14.06
N ILE A 20 -10.22 15.93 -12.97
CA ILE A 20 -10.67 17.32 -12.96
C ILE A 20 -9.59 18.27 -12.43
N TYR A 21 -8.58 17.74 -11.76
CA TYR A 21 -7.43 18.48 -11.29
C TYR A 21 -6.20 17.58 -11.29
N ALA A 22 -5.09 18.08 -11.84
CA ALA A 22 -3.80 17.39 -11.82
C ALA A 22 -2.68 18.42 -11.68
N ARG A 23 -1.80 18.24 -10.69
CA ARG A 23 -0.69 19.16 -10.45
C ARG A 23 0.47 18.49 -9.74
N ALA A 24 1.68 19.00 -10.00
CA ALA A 24 2.89 18.61 -9.30
C ALA A 24 3.63 19.85 -8.75
N TRP A 25 4.44 19.63 -7.71
CA TRP A 25 5.19 20.67 -6.99
C TRP A 25 6.56 20.15 -6.56
N GLY A 26 7.50 21.08 -6.36
CA GLY A 26 8.80 20.80 -5.78
C GLY A 26 9.71 19.95 -6.67
N LEU A 27 10.81 19.50 -6.12
CA LEU A 27 11.86 18.80 -6.84
C LEU A 27 11.74 17.26 -6.62
N ALA A 28 11.79 16.51 -7.71
CA ALA A 28 11.93 15.06 -7.71
C ALA A 28 13.37 14.62 -7.40
N ASP A 29 14.32 15.44 -7.86
CA ASP A 29 15.75 15.23 -7.61
C ASP A 29 16.38 16.59 -7.34
N ARG A 30 16.74 16.84 -6.07
CA ARG A 30 17.25 18.14 -5.62
C ARG A 30 18.64 18.45 -6.14
N PRO A 31 19.63 17.54 -6.07
CA PRO A 31 20.96 17.76 -6.62
C PRO A 31 20.98 18.10 -8.10
N ASN A 32 20.09 17.49 -8.88
CA ASN A 32 20.02 17.68 -10.33
C ASN A 32 19.00 18.75 -10.77
N GLY A 33 18.28 19.37 -9.82
CA GLY A 33 17.29 20.41 -10.11
C GLY A 33 16.07 19.90 -10.92
N ILE A 34 15.75 18.60 -10.83
CA ILE A 34 14.65 17.98 -11.59
C ILE A 34 13.34 18.19 -10.83
N TYR A 35 12.38 18.85 -11.47
CA TYR A 35 11.06 19.10 -10.89
C TYR A 35 10.16 17.86 -10.97
N ASN A 36 9.30 17.70 -9.97
CA ASN A 36 8.20 16.75 -10.01
C ASN A 36 7.22 17.06 -11.15
N LYS A 37 6.69 16.01 -11.75
CA LYS A 37 5.61 16.03 -12.74
C LYS A 37 4.49 15.10 -12.27
N VAL A 38 3.33 15.16 -12.91
CA VAL A 38 2.19 14.28 -12.59
C VAL A 38 2.52 12.80 -12.86
N ASP A 39 3.41 12.56 -13.83
CA ASP A 39 3.93 11.25 -14.20
C ASP A 39 5.24 10.86 -13.50
N THR A 40 5.71 11.65 -12.53
CA THR A 40 6.80 11.24 -11.65
C THR A 40 6.40 10.01 -10.84
N LYS A 41 7.31 9.05 -10.74
CA LYS A 41 7.13 7.82 -9.95
C LYS A 41 7.52 8.06 -8.51
N PHE A 42 6.57 7.86 -7.61
CA PHE A 42 6.76 8.01 -6.16
C PHE A 42 6.68 6.66 -5.48
N ARG A 43 7.43 6.45 -4.40
CA ARG A 43 7.25 5.29 -3.53
C ARG A 43 5.95 5.41 -2.75
N LEU A 44 5.18 4.31 -2.73
CA LEU A 44 3.82 4.28 -2.19
C LEU A 44 3.75 4.03 -0.68
N GLY A 45 4.87 3.61 -0.06
CA GLY A 45 4.79 3.13 1.32
C GLY A 45 3.70 2.08 1.47
N SER A 46 2.95 2.14 2.56
CA SER A 46 1.91 1.16 2.89
C SER A 46 0.68 1.18 1.97
N ALA A 47 0.49 2.19 1.12
CA ALA A 47 -0.59 2.17 0.12
C ALA A 47 -0.49 0.95 -0.82
N ASN A 48 0.70 0.36 -0.91
CA ASN A 48 0.96 -0.89 -1.61
C ASN A 48 0.16 -2.09 -1.09
N LYS A 49 -0.28 -2.07 0.17
CA LYS A 49 -1.08 -3.15 0.78
C LYS A 49 -2.38 -3.41 0.03
N MET A 50 -2.92 -2.40 -0.65
CA MET A 50 -4.09 -2.57 -1.50
C MET A 50 -3.85 -3.58 -2.62
N PHE A 51 -2.67 -3.57 -3.26
CA PHE A 51 -2.33 -4.55 -4.30
C PHE A 51 -2.23 -5.96 -3.74
N THR A 52 -1.64 -6.11 -2.56
CA THR A 52 -1.55 -7.41 -1.87
C THR A 52 -2.92 -7.95 -1.52
N ALA A 53 -3.81 -7.11 -0.99
CA ALA A 53 -5.17 -7.50 -0.67
C ALA A 53 -5.94 -7.94 -1.93
N ILE A 54 -5.83 -7.18 -3.03
CA ILE A 54 -6.45 -7.56 -4.31
C ILE A 54 -5.88 -8.89 -4.81
N ALA A 55 -4.57 -9.13 -4.71
CA ALA A 55 -3.97 -10.42 -5.08
C ALA A 55 -4.58 -11.59 -4.28
N ILE A 56 -4.72 -11.43 -2.96
CA ILE A 56 -5.37 -12.44 -2.11
C ILE A 56 -6.84 -12.63 -2.50
N LEU A 57 -7.59 -11.56 -2.72
CA LEU A 57 -9.01 -11.63 -3.10
C LEU A 57 -9.22 -12.25 -4.48
N GLN A 58 -8.29 -12.09 -5.42
CA GLN A 58 -8.29 -12.81 -6.70
C GLN A 58 -8.05 -14.31 -6.52
N LEU A 59 -7.23 -14.71 -5.54
CA LEU A 59 -7.06 -16.13 -5.20
C LEU A 59 -8.31 -16.69 -4.51
N VAL A 60 -9.01 -15.88 -3.70
CA VAL A 60 -10.32 -16.23 -3.13
C VAL A 60 -11.35 -16.44 -4.23
N GLU A 61 -11.44 -15.53 -5.19
CA GLU A 61 -12.38 -15.61 -6.33
C GLU A 61 -12.19 -16.90 -7.16
N LYS A 62 -10.93 -17.39 -7.22
CA LYS A 62 -10.54 -18.61 -7.94
C LYS A 62 -10.67 -19.88 -7.09
N ASP A 63 -11.23 -19.81 -5.89
CA ASP A 63 -11.33 -20.92 -4.93
C ASP A 63 -9.97 -21.56 -4.57
N LEU A 64 -8.86 -20.82 -4.73
CA LEU A 64 -7.51 -21.28 -4.39
C LEU A 64 -7.16 -21.05 -2.92
N LEU A 65 -7.86 -20.15 -2.26
CA LEU A 65 -7.84 -19.98 -0.81
C LEU A 65 -9.18 -19.43 -0.30
N THR A 66 -9.42 -19.54 1.01
CA THR A 66 -10.61 -18.96 1.65
C THR A 66 -10.19 -17.97 2.73
N LEU A 67 -11.01 -16.94 2.93
CA LEU A 67 -10.74 -15.92 3.98
C LEU A 67 -10.70 -16.52 5.40
N ASN A 68 -11.47 -17.59 5.64
CA ASN A 68 -11.51 -18.27 6.92
C ASN A 68 -10.50 -19.44 7.02
N GLY A 69 -9.79 -19.73 5.93
CA GLY A 69 -8.69 -20.69 5.93
C GLY A 69 -7.56 -20.19 6.82
N LYS A 70 -6.90 -21.10 7.47
CA LYS A 70 -5.77 -20.85 8.36
C LYS A 70 -4.46 -20.81 7.56
N VAL A 71 -3.43 -20.25 8.14
CA VAL A 71 -2.10 -20.23 7.50
C VAL A 71 -1.61 -21.65 7.23
N GLU A 72 -1.84 -22.62 8.14
CA GLU A 72 -1.44 -24.04 7.97
C GLU A 72 -2.06 -24.71 6.74
N ASP A 73 -3.29 -24.33 6.36
CA ASP A 73 -3.97 -24.92 5.20
C ASP A 73 -3.22 -24.68 3.88
N TYR A 74 -2.40 -23.62 3.84
CA TYR A 74 -1.67 -23.19 2.64
C TYR A 74 -0.15 -23.24 2.81
N LEU A 75 0.35 -23.22 4.04
CA LEU A 75 1.76 -23.27 4.41
C LEU A 75 1.97 -24.32 5.50
N PRO A 76 1.89 -25.63 5.17
CA PRO A 76 2.03 -26.71 6.17
C PRO A 76 3.41 -26.71 6.86
N ASP A 77 4.44 -26.18 6.18
CA ASP A 77 5.80 -26.06 6.70
C ASP A 77 6.09 -24.69 7.33
N TYR A 78 5.06 -23.90 7.69
CA TYR A 78 5.28 -22.60 8.34
C TYR A 78 6.03 -22.78 9.65
N PRO A 79 7.05 -21.92 9.96
CA PRO A 79 7.98 -22.18 11.06
C PRO A 79 7.32 -22.34 12.43
N ASN A 80 6.28 -21.57 12.75
CA ASN A 80 5.52 -21.70 13.99
C ASN A 80 4.14 -22.32 13.72
N GLN A 81 4.02 -23.61 14.00
CA GLN A 81 2.80 -24.37 13.76
C GLN A 81 1.63 -23.91 14.67
N ASP A 82 1.89 -23.46 15.89
CA ASP A 82 0.83 -22.94 16.77
C ASP A 82 0.24 -21.64 16.19
N PHE A 83 1.08 -20.76 15.64
CA PHE A 83 0.63 -19.59 14.88
C PHE A 83 -0.19 -20.00 13.65
N ALA A 84 0.34 -20.91 12.83
CA ALA A 84 -0.28 -21.32 11.58
C ALA A 84 -1.66 -21.94 11.78
N ASN A 85 -1.84 -22.68 12.87
CA ASN A 85 -3.07 -23.33 13.29
C ASN A 85 -4.16 -22.36 13.82
N LYS A 86 -3.78 -21.15 14.23
CA LYS A 86 -4.69 -20.19 14.88
C LYS A 86 -5.12 -19.06 13.97
N VAL A 87 -4.21 -18.59 13.11
CA VAL A 87 -4.38 -17.35 12.37
C VAL A 87 -5.01 -17.61 11.00
N THR A 88 -6.13 -16.94 10.72
CA THR A 88 -6.80 -17.00 9.42
C THR A 88 -6.34 -15.89 8.47
N ILE A 89 -6.53 -16.11 7.17
CA ILE A 89 -6.24 -15.13 6.12
C ILE A 89 -7.01 -13.83 6.35
N ARG A 90 -8.28 -13.91 6.74
CA ARG A 90 -9.10 -12.75 7.13
C ARG A 90 -8.45 -11.93 8.24
N GLN A 91 -7.97 -12.58 9.29
CA GLN A 91 -7.36 -11.91 10.44
C GLN A 91 -6.07 -11.19 10.06
N ILE A 92 -5.29 -11.75 9.13
CA ILE A 92 -4.09 -11.06 8.62
C ILE A 92 -4.50 -9.82 7.80
N LEU A 93 -5.44 -9.96 6.87
CA LEU A 93 -5.93 -8.84 6.03
C LEU A 93 -6.53 -7.69 6.85
N THR A 94 -7.03 -7.95 8.04
CA THR A 94 -7.71 -6.96 8.90
C THR A 94 -6.88 -6.48 10.08
N HIS A 95 -5.60 -6.88 10.16
CA HIS A 95 -4.69 -6.55 11.26
C HIS A 95 -5.15 -7.06 12.64
N THR A 96 -5.88 -8.19 12.67
CA THR A 96 -6.39 -8.82 13.89
C THR A 96 -5.74 -10.17 14.18
N GLY A 97 -4.72 -10.55 13.41
CA GLY A 97 -4.07 -11.87 13.53
C GLY A 97 -3.01 -11.97 14.62
N GLY A 98 -2.62 -10.88 15.28
CA GLY A 98 -1.55 -10.89 16.29
C GLY A 98 -0.17 -11.21 15.70
N THR A 99 0.06 -10.89 14.45
CA THR A 99 1.24 -11.29 13.67
C THR A 99 2.54 -10.57 14.05
N GLY A 100 2.47 -9.55 14.91
CA GLY A 100 3.62 -8.68 15.21
C GLY A 100 4.08 -7.81 14.03
N ASP A 101 5.19 -7.09 14.21
CA ASP A 101 5.77 -6.26 13.15
C ASP A 101 7.26 -6.54 12.95
N ILE A 102 7.83 -6.01 11.85
CA ILE A 102 9.22 -6.25 11.44
C ILE A 102 10.22 -5.23 12.01
N PHE A 103 9.77 -4.04 12.41
CA PHE A 103 10.64 -2.92 12.80
C PHE A 103 11.35 -3.15 14.13
N THR A 104 12.38 -4.01 14.10
CA THR A 104 13.34 -4.22 15.20
C THR A 104 14.66 -3.56 14.87
N GLU A 105 15.49 -3.27 15.87
CA GLU A 105 16.84 -2.74 15.64
C GLU A 105 17.66 -3.62 14.70
N GLU A 106 17.56 -4.95 14.86
CA GLU A 106 18.24 -5.92 14.00
C GLU A 106 17.77 -5.83 12.54
N TYR A 107 16.45 -5.71 12.31
CA TYR A 107 15.92 -5.53 10.97
C TYR A 107 16.41 -4.22 10.35
N LEU A 108 16.33 -3.11 11.09
CA LEU A 108 16.73 -1.79 10.58
C LEU A 108 18.23 -1.74 10.26
N ALA A 109 19.06 -2.43 11.03
CA ALA A 109 20.50 -2.52 10.79
C ALA A 109 20.85 -3.36 9.53
N ASN A 110 19.96 -4.25 9.09
CA ASN A 110 20.19 -5.19 8.01
C ASN A 110 19.09 -5.17 6.94
N ILE A 111 18.44 -4.03 6.76
CA ILE A 111 17.21 -3.90 5.95
C ILE A 111 17.41 -4.33 4.48
N SER A 112 18.61 -4.17 3.94
CA SER A 112 18.97 -4.54 2.57
C SER A 112 19.16 -6.05 2.35
N ASP A 113 19.29 -6.83 3.43
CA ASP A 113 19.56 -8.27 3.35
C ASP A 113 18.28 -9.07 3.03
N TYR A 114 17.11 -8.49 3.33
CA TYR A 114 15.81 -9.11 3.06
C TYR A 114 15.41 -8.85 1.60
N LYS A 115 15.61 -9.82 0.72
CA LYS A 115 15.40 -9.71 -0.74
C LYS A 115 14.11 -10.35 -1.22
N THR A 116 13.62 -11.37 -0.51
CA THR A 116 12.44 -12.18 -0.84
C THR A 116 11.46 -12.22 0.32
N HIS A 117 10.19 -12.54 0.04
CA HIS A 117 9.21 -12.76 1.13
C HIS A 117 9.59 -13.97 1.99
N SER A 118 10.31 -14.95 1.44
CA SER A 118 10.86 -16.08 2.20
C SER A 118 11.81 -15.63 3.31
N ASP A 119 12.71 -14.67 3.03
CA ASP A 119 13.67 -14.16 4.02
C ASP A 119 12.93 -13.57 5.25
N TYR A 120 11.81 -12.88 5.01
CA TYR A 120 10.98 -12.36 6.11
C TYR A 120 10.29 -13.49 6.89
N VAL A 121 9.78 -14.52 6.20
CA VAL A 121 9.13 -15.65 6.87
C VAL A 121 10.14 -16.48 7.66
N GLU A 122 11.31 -16.73 7.13
CA GLU A 122 12.41 -17.40 7.83
C GLU A 122 12.83 -16.64 9.10
N LYS A 123 12.92 -15.32 9.01
CA LYS A 123 13.33 -14.48 10.15
C LYS A 123 12.24 -14.30 11.19
N PHE A 124 11.03 -14.00 10.76
CA PHE A 124 9.94 -13.56 11.65
C PHE A 124 8.87 -14.63 11.91
N GLY A 125 8.81 -15.69 11.09
CA GLY A 125 7.77 -16.70 11.15
C GLY A 125 7.82 -17.62 12.39
N HIS A 126 8.92 -17.63 13.15
CA HIS A 126 9.06 -18.39 14.39
C HIS A 126 8.34 -17.74 15.60
N ARG A 127 7.88 -16.51 15.46
CA ARG A 127 7.24 -15.76 16.54
C ARG A 127 5.87 -16.31 16.86
N SER A 128 5.54 -16.29 18.15
CA SER A 128 4.17 -16.54 18.62
C SER A 128 3.28 -15.33 18.31
N VAL A 129 1.96 -15.55 18.32
CA VAL A 129 1.00 -14.44 18.27
C VAL A 129 1.20 -13.49 19.44
N GLU A 130 1.08 -12.18 19.21
CA GLU A 130 1.18 -11.16 20.26
C GLU A 130 -0.09 -11.09 21.13
N PHE A 131 -1.22 -11.55 20.61
CA PHE A 131 -2.51 -11.64 21.28
C PHE A 131 -3.35 -12.72 20.60
N GLU A 132 -4.39 -13.17 21.26
CA GLU A 132 -5.32 -14.16 20.68
C GLU A 132 -5.93 -13.64 19.39
N PRO A 133 -5.80 -14.35 18.23
CA PRO A 133 -6.28 -13.89 16.94
C PRO A 133 -7.77 -13.52 16.97
N GLY A 134 -8.08 -12.32 16.50
CA GLY A 134 -9.42 -11.73 16.52
C GLY A 134 -9.78 -10.96 17.81
N SER A 135 -8.95 -11.02 18.86
CA SER A 135 -9.27 -10.36 20.14
C SER A 135 -8.87 -8.88 20.18
N GLN A 136 -7.85 -8.50 19.42
CA GLN A 136 -7.30 -7.15 19.35
C GLN A 136 -6.99 -6.76 17.89
N GLU A 137 -6.62 -5.50 17.71
CA GLU A 137 -6.24 -4.92 16.43
C GLU A 137 -4.87 -4.26 16.59
N ARG A 138 -3.92 -4.69 15.77
CA ARG A 138 -2.60 -4.06 15.70
C ARG A 138 -2.09 -4.11 14.27
N TYR A 139 -1.84 -2.94 13.71
CA TYR A 139 -1.27 -2.82 12.36
C TYR A 139 0.02 -3.64 12.25
N SER A 140 0.15 -4.41 11.19
CA SER A 140 1.29 -5.31 10.99
C SER A 140 1.77 -5.28 9.55
N ASN A 141 3.04 -4.96 9.35
CA ASN A 141 3.71 -5.12 8.08
C ASN A 141 4.06 -6.60 7.85
N TYR A 142 4.46 -7.32 8.90
CA TYR A 142 4.76 -8.74 8.78
C TYR A 142 3.56 -9.54 8.26
N GLY A 143 2.35 -9.25 8.72
CA GLY A 143 1.15 -9.91 8.20
C GLY A 143 1.02 -9.76 6.67
N PHE A 144 1.29 -8.58 6.12
CA PHE A 144 1.23 -8.37 4.68
C PHE A 144 2.41 -8.99 3.92
N LEU A 145 3.59 -9.10 4.52
CA LEU A 145 4.69 -9.88 3.96
C LEU A 145 4.31 -11.37 3.86
N LEU A 146 3.67 -11.91 4.90
CA LEU A 146 3.15 -13.28 4.91
C LEU A 146 2.07 -13.49 3.83
N LEU A 147 1.17 -12.50 3.61
CA LEU A 147 0.22 -12.55 2.50
C LEU A 147 0.93 -12.57 1.14
N GLY A 148 2.00 -11.79 0.98
CA GLY A 148 2.82 -11.83 -0.23
C GLY A 148 3.46 -13.21 -0.46
N TYR A 149 3.98 -13.83 0.58
CA TYR A 149 4.52 -15.18 0.54
C TYR A 149 3.44 -16.22 0.17
N LEU A 150 2.23 -16.07 0.72
CA LEU A 150 1.08 -16.92 0.35
C LEU A 150 0.73 -16.79 -1.12
N VAL A 151 0.72 -15.55 -1.66
CA VAL A 151 0.51 -15.35 -3.10
C VAL A 151 1.54 -16.11 -3.90
N GLU A 152 2.82 -16.09 -3.52
CA GLU A 152 3.88 -16.82 -4.22
C GLU A 152 3.67 -18.34 -4.17
N LYS A 153 3.36 -18.88 -3.00
CA LYS A 153 3.18 -20.34 -2.81
C LYS A 153 1.96 -20.88 -3.54
N ILE A 154 0.84 -20.15 -3.52
CA ILE A 154 -0.41 -20.61 -4.13
C ILE A 154 -0.38 -20.43 -5.66
N SER A 155 0.18 -19.32 -6.15
CA SER A 155 0.20 -19.00 -7.58
C SER A 155 1.35 -19.65 -8.35
N ASN A 156 2.40 -20.14 -7.66
CA ASN A 156 3.69 -20.53 -8.24
C ASN A 156 4.37 -19.41 -9.08
N MET A 157 4.09 -18.16 -8.75
CA MET A 157 4.75 -16.98 -9.33
C MET A 157 5.42 -16.18 -8.21
N SER A 158 6.44 -15.37 -8.52
CA SER A 158 6.86 -14.36 -7.56
C SER A 158 5.69 -13.38 -7.31
N TYR A 159 5.61 -12.82 -6.11
CA TYR A 159 4.64 -11.78 -5.78
C TYR A 159 4.63 -10.64 -6.82
N TYR A 160 5.81 -10.22 -7.22
CA TYR A 160 6.02 -9.14 -8.18
C TYR A 160 5.44 -9.46 -9.56
N GLU A 161 5.65 -10.67 -10.03
CA GLU A 161 5.12 -11.14 -11.30
C GLU A 161 3.60 -11.31 -11.24
N TYR A 162 3.09 -11.83 -10.11
CA TYR A 162 1.64 -11.94 -9.90
C TYR A 162 0.96 -10.58 -9.94
N VAL A 163 1.47 -9.61 -9.17
CA VAL A 163 0.90 -8.25 -9.13
C VAL A 163 1.01 -7.58 -10.49
N ARG A 164 2.15 -7.70 -11.18
CA ARG A 164 2.32 -7.15 -12.51
C ARG A 164 1.26 -7.67 -13.48
N ARG A 165 1.11 -9.00 -13.60
CA ARG A 165 0.21 -9.64 -14.57
C ARG A 165 -1.27 -9.51 -14.23
N ASN A 166 -1.62 -9.60 -12.95
CA ASN A 166 -3.01 -9.72 -12.54
C ASN A 166 -3.60 -8.41 -12.01
N ILE A 167 -2.76 -7.39 -11.75
CA ILE A 167 -3.22 -6.11 -11.21
C ILE A 167 -2.74 -4.94 -12.07
N LEU A 168 -1.41 -4.74 -12.21
CA LEU A 168 -0.89 -3.55 -12.86
C LEU A 168 -1.21 -3.51 -14.36
N GLU A 169 -0.92 -4.58 -15.09
CA GLU A 169 -1.22 -4.68 -16.54
C GLU A 169 -2.73 -4.59 -16.83
N PRO A 170 -3.60 -5.37 -16.15
CA PRO A 170 -5.03 -5.21 -16.33
C PRO A 170 -5.56 -3.82 -16.00
N ALA A 171 -5.04 -3.17 -14.96
CA ALA A 171 -5.42 -1.80 -14.62
C ALA A 171 -4.86 -0.75 -15.59
N GLY A 172 -3.88 -1.09 -16.42
CA GLY A 172 -3.20 -0.15 -17.30
C GLY A 172 -2.14 0.71 -16.61
N MET A 173 -1.61 0.26 -15.48
CA MET A 173 -0.60 0.94 -14.65
C MET A 173 0.81 0.68 -15.19
N LYS A 174 1.21 1.40 -16.23
CA LYS A 174 2.45 1.14 -16.98
C LYS A 174 3.71 1.68 -16.29
N ASP A 175 3.54 2.63 -15.39
CA ASP A 175 4.61 3.34 -14.69
C ASP A 175 4.71 2.94 -13.21
N SER A 176 4.18 1.76 -12.87
CA SER A 176 4.16 1.19 -11.52
C SER A 176 4.96 -0.10 -11.43
N GLY A 177 5.54 -0.36 -10.28
CA GLY A 177 6.32 -1.59 -10.10
C GLY A 177 7.08 -1.69 -8.79
N PHE A 178 7.98 -2.68 -8.74
CA PHE A 178 8.73 -3.11 -7.54
C PHE A 178 10.18 -3.44 -7.88
N LEU A 179 10.78 -2.74 -8.83
CA LEU A 179 12.17 -3.00 -9.17
C LEU A 179 13.08 -2.76 -7.97
N PRO A 180 14.15 -3.58 -7.81
CA PRO A 180 15.15 -3.37 -6.78
C PRO A 180 15.75 -1.95 -6.79
N GLU A 181 16.25 -1.50 -5.64
CA GLU A 181 16.79 -0.14 -5.50
C GLU A 181 18.11 0.07 -6.25
N ASP A 182 18.85 -1.00 -6.53
CA ASP A 182 20.04 -1.00 -7.37
C ASP A 182 19.73 -0.93 -8.89
N VAL A 183 18.44 -1.01 -9.27
CA VAL A 183 17.99 -0.86 -10.65
C VAL A 183 17.49 0.57 -10.88
N SER A 184 18.08 1.25 -11.85
CA SER A 184 17.63 2.59 -12.24
C SER A 184 16.22 2.56 -12.82
N VAL A 185 15.35 3.39 -12.26
CA VAL A 185 13.97 3.58 -12.75
C VAL A 185 13.81 5.00 -13.25
N ALA A 186 13.56 5.15 -14.54
CA ALA A 186 13.38 6.48 -15.14
C ALA A 186 12.25 7.25 -14.46
N SER A 187 12.46 8.54 -14.21
CA SER A 187 11.51 9.46 -13.58
C SER A 187 11.04 9.05 -12.18
N ARG A 188 11.80 8.21 -11.45
CA ARG A 188 11.52 7.91 -10.05
C ARG A 188 12.11 9.04 -9.18
N ALA A 189 11.28 9.63 -8.34
CA ALA A 189 11.72 10.65 -7.39
C ALA A 189 12.66 10.06 -6.33
N VAL A 190 13.67 10.84 -5.96
CA VAL A 190 14.47 10.63 -4.75
C VAL A 190 13.65 11.08 -3.56
N GLY A 191 13.55 10.24 -2.53
CA GLY A 191 12.88 10.60 -1.29
C GLY A 191 13.78 11.43 -0.38
N TYR A 192 13.22 12.38 0.35
CA TYR A 192 13.97 13.26 1.24
C TYR A 192 13.32 13.38 2.61
N THR A 193 14.14 13.30 3.64
CA THR A 193 13.81 13.67 5.02
C THR A 193 14.42 15.03 5.34
N GLU A 194 13.63 15.94 5.95
CA GLU A 194 14.15 17.23 6.41
C GLU A 194 14.73 17.08 7.81
N VAL A 195 16.02 17.38 7.94
CA VAL A 195 16.75 17.39 9.22
C VAL A 195 17.47 18.72 9.34
N ASP A 196 17.14 19.51 10.37
CA ASP A 196 17.74 20.82 10.64
C ASP A 196 17.75 21.76 9.42
N GLY A 197 16.65 21.76 8.64
CA GLY A 197 16.51 22.59 7.43
C GLY A 197 17.25 22.06 6.19
N SER A 198 17.88 20.88 6.29
CA SER A 198 18.57 20.21 5.19
C SER A 198 17.75 19.02 4.72
N PHE A 199 17.72 18.79 3.40
CA PHE A 199 17.03 17.64 2.79
C PHE A 199 18.01 16.50 2.55
N ILE A 200 17.87 15.42 3.32
CA ILE A 200 18.74 14.25 3.27
C ILE A 200 18.02 13.15 2.45
N PRO A 201 18.66 12.57 1.41
CA PRO A 201 18.11 11.44 0.69
C PRO A 201 17.84 10.24 1.59
N ASN A 202 16.77 9.53 1.34
CA ASN A 202 16.37 8.34 2.13
C ASN A 202 16.98 7.02 1.60
N SER A 203 17.92 7.05 0.65
CA SER A 203 18.50 5.88 -0.01
C SER A 203 18.95 4.79 0.97
N ASP A 204 19.58 5.20 2.06
CA ASP A 204 20.20 4.28 3.04
C ASP A 204 19.18 3.63 4.00
N SER A 205 17.93 4.10 4.00
CA SER A 205 16.85 3.56 4.83
C SER A 205 15.87 2.67 4.06
N LEU A 206 16.13 2.43 2.78
CA LEU A 206 15.25 1.66 1.92
C LEU A 206 15.56 0.16 2.01
N PRO A 207 14.53 -0.71 1.99
CA PRO A 207 14.73 -2.13 1.77
C PRO A 207 15.28 -2.37 0.36
N TYR A 208 15.84 -3.56 0.11
CA TYR A 208 16.34 -3.96 -1.21
C TYR A 208 15.37 -3.65 -2.34
N ARG A 209 14.07 -3.83 -2.09
CA ARG A 209 12.97 -3.48 -3.01
C ARG A 209 11.65 -3.31 -2.26
N GLY A 210 10.67 -2.73 -2.89
CA GLY A 210 9.31 -2.73 -2.36
C GLY A 210 8.76 -4.14 -2.18
N THR A 211 7.96 -4.36 -1.16
CA THR A 211 7.43 -5.66 -0.73
C THR A 211 5.90 -5.69 -0.76
N ALA A 212 5.31 -6.81 -0.38
CA ALA A 212 3.86 -6.92 -0.20
C ALA A 212 3.30 -5.99 0.90
N ALA A 213 4.14 -5.54 1.84
CA ALA A 213 3.75 -4.61 2.89
C ALA A 213 3.91 -3.13 2.51
N GLY A 214 4.74 -2.82 1.53
CA GLY A 214 4.99 -1.42 1.16
C GLY A 214 6.20 -1.21 0.25
N GLY A 215 6.38 0.02 -0.22
CA GLY A 215 7.59 0.46 -0.91
C GLY A 215 7.62 0.27 -2.43
N GLY A 216 6.60 -0.28 -3.06
CA GLY A 216 6.44 -0.20 -4.51
C GLY A 216 6.31 1.25 -4.98
N TYR A 217 6.55 1.50 -6.26
CA TYR A 217 6.41 2.83 -6.85
C TYR A 217 5.26 2.90 -7.86
N SER A 218 4.69 4.10 -7.98
CA SER A 218 3.63 4.41 -8.95
C SER A 218 3.61 5.90 -9.29
N THR A 219 2.79 6.28 -10.26
CA THR A 219 2.45 7.68 -10.55
C THR A 219 1.05 8.00 -10.06
N ALA A 220 0.73 9.28 -9.90
CA ALA A 220 -0.63 9.69 -9.57
C ALA A 220 -1.64 9.26 -10.65
N SER A 221 -1.22 9.25 -11.91
CA SER A 221 -2.04 8.79 -13.04
C SER A 221 -2.32 7.28 -12.97
N ASP A 222 -1.32 6.46 -12.66
CA ASP A 222 -1.50 5.01 -12.53
C ASP A 222 -2.39 4.65 -11.34
N MET A 223 -2.26 5.38 -10.22
CA MET A 223 -3.16 5.18 -9.07
C MET A 223 -4.62 5.53 -9.44
N LEU A 224 -4.84 6.53 -10.29
CA LEU A 224 -6.19 6.78 -10.84
C LEU A 224 -6.65 5.62 -11.73
N GLN A 225 -5.78 5.01 -12.56
CA GLN A 225 -6.14 3.81 -13.33
C GLN A 225 -6.49 2.63 -12.39
N PHE A 226 -5.78 2.48 -11.28
CA PHE A 226 -6.13 1.49 -10.26
C PHE A 226 -7.54 1.72 -9.71
N ALA A 227 -7.90 2.96 -9.36
CA ALA A 227 -9.26 3.30 -8.93
C ALA A 227 -10.32 2.92 -9.98
N LYS A 228 -10.08 3.26 -11.26
CA LYS A 228 -10.95 2.88 -12.38
C LYS A 228 -11.14 1.37 -12.50
N ALA A 229 -10.04 0.63 -12.42
CA ALA A 229 -10.05 -0.83 -12.55
C ALA A 229 -10.76 -1.51 -11.36
N LEU A 230 -10.63 -0.97 -10.15
CA LEU A 230 -11.38 -1.41 -8.97
C LEU A 230 -12.89 -1.18 -9.14
N GLN A 231 -13.29 0.06 -9.45
CA GLN A 231 -14.69 0.46 -9.53
C GLN A 231 -15.43 -0.20 -10.69
N SER A 232 -14.73 -0.53 -11.78
CA SER A 232 -15.30 -1.25 -12.93
C SER A 232 -15.42 -2.76 -12.74
N GLY A 233 -14.96 -3.31 -11.60
CA GLY A 233 -14.94 -4.75 -11.37
C GLY A 233 -13.90 -5.54 -12.19
N LYS A 234 -12.94 -4.83 -12.81
CA LYS A 234 -11.93 -5.44 -13.67
C LYS A 234 -10.91 -6.28 -12.90
N LEU A 235 -10.62 -5.89 -11.65
CA LEU A 235 -9.63 -6.56 -10.82
C LEU A 235 -10.23 -7.62 -9.91
N ILE A 236 -11.38 -7.33 -9.31
CA ILE A 236 -12.19 -8.24 -8.48
C ILE A 236 -13.67 -7.89 -8.65
N PRO A 237 -14.60 -8.84 -8.46
CA PRO A 237 -16.04 -8.57 -8.50
C PRO A 237 -16.46 -7.49 -7.50
N ALA A 238 -17.48 -6.71 -7.84
CA ALA A 238 -18.01 -5.64 -6.99
C ALA A 238 -18.40 -6.14 -5.58
N ALA A 239 -18.92 -7.35 -5.45
CA ALA A 239 -19.26 -7.93 -4.15
C ALA A 239 -18.03 -8.10 -3.24
N LEU A 240 -16.89 -8.54 -3.79
CA LEU A 240 -15.62 -8.64 -3.06
C LEU A 240 -15.02 -7.26 -2.75
N LEU A 241 -15.12 -6.33 -3.69
CA LEU A 241 -14.68 -4.95 -3.44
C LEU A 241 -15.49 -4.32 -2.31
N ASN A 242 -16.80 -4.48 -2.29
CA ASN A 242 -17.67 -3.97 -1.21
C ASN A 242 -17.29 -4.56 0.15
N GLN A 243 -16.94 -5.83 0.22
CA GLN A 243 -16.42 -6.42 1.47
C GLN A 243 -15.06 -5.83 1.85
N ALA A 244 -14.13 -5.72 0.89
CA ALA A 244 -12.79 -5.23 1.12
C ALA A 244 -12.76 -3.76 1.55
N SER A 245 -13.66 -2.94 1.02
CA SER A 245 -13.78 -1.51 1.28
C SER A 245 -14.70 -1.15 2.45
N SER A 246 -15.31 -2.14 3.11
CA SER A 246 -16.14 -1.96 4.30
C SER A 246 -15.34 -2.31 5.56
N PRO A 247 -15.66 -1.70 6.73
CA PRO A 247 -15.02 -2.05 7.99
C PRO A 247 -15.15 -3.55 8.32
N GLN A 248 -14.03 -4.20 8.56
CA GLN A 248 -13.95 -5.63 8.88
C GLN A 248 -13.34 -5.88 10.27
N ASN A 249 -12.79 -4.85 10.90
CA ASN A 249 -12.28 -4.91 12.26
C ASN A 249 -13.19 -4.14 13.23
N ARG A 250 -13.04 -4.37 14.55
CA ARG A 250 -13.91 -3.77 15.58
C ARG A 250 -13.83 -2.24 15.61
N GLY A 251 -12.64 -1.70 15.41
CA GLY A 251 -12.40 -0.25 15.40
C GLY A 251 -13.00 0.46 14.18
N GLY A 252 -13.46 -0.29 13.19
CA GLY A 252 -14.12 0.26 12.01
C GLY A 252 -13.20 1.05 11.09
N TRP A 253 -11.89 0.88 11.21
CA TRP A 253 -10.90 1.66 10.46
C TRP A 253 -10.23 0.89 9.31
N TYR A 254 -10.49 -0.44 9.18
CA TYR A 254 -9.84 -1.27 8.19
C TYR A 254 -10.76 -2.36 7.63
N GLY A 255 -10.74 -2.50 6.31
CA GLY A 255 -11.34 -3.58 5.56
C GLY A 255 -10.31 -4.67 5.21
N TYR A 256 -10.39 -5.26 4.03
CA TYR A 256 -9.35 -6.18 3.54
C TYR A 256 -8.29 -5.40 2.77
N GLY A 257 -7.26 -4.95 3.46
CA GLY A 257 -6.16 -4.18 2.88
C GLY A 257 -6.49 -2.73 2.52
N PHE A 258 -7.66 -2.25 2.88
CA PHE A 258 -8.08 -0.86 2.71
C PHE A 258 -8.38 -0.22 4.05
N GLN A 259 -7.89 0.98 4.26
CA GLN A 259 -8.37 1.84 5.34
C GLN A 259 -9.78 2.32 4.99
N THR A 260 -10.64 2.36 5.99
CA THR A 260 -12.02 2.84 5.89
C THR A 260 -12.20 3.99 6.86
N ARG A 261 -12.67 5.14 6.38
CA ARG A 261 -12.78 6.36 7.18
C ARG A 261 -14.00 7.17 6.77
N GLY A 262 -14.33 8.16 7.60
CA GLY A 262 -15.49 9.01 7.41
C GLY A 262 -16.78 8.34 7.87
N LYS A 263 -17.88 9.06 7.74
CA LYS A 263 -19.23 8.57 8.08
C LYS A 263 -20.21 9.11 7.05
N ALA A 264 -21.27 8.33 6.77
CA ALA A 264 -22.27 8.67 5.78
C ALA A 264 -21.63 9.15 4.46
N GLU A 265 -22.10 10.23 3.90
CA GLU A 265 -21.65 10.77 2.61
C GLU A 265 -20.15 11.07 2.54
N THR A 266 -19.48 11.33 3.68
CA THR A 266 -18.03 11.58 3.72
C THR A 266 -17.19 10.30 3.83
N ALA A 267 -17.82 9.13 3.79
CA ALA A 267 -17.14 7.87 3.86
C ALA A 267 -16.24 7.65 2.64
N TYR A 268 -15.03 7.19 2.91
CA TYR A 268 -14.08 6.79 1.86
C TYR A 268 -13.32 5.54 2.26
N PHE A 269 -12.81 4.88 1.25
CA PHE A 269 -11.85 3.81 1.43
C PHE A 269 -10.60 4.07 0.57
N GLY A 270 -9.50 3.50 0.96
CA GLY A 270 -8.23 3.68 0.30
C GLY A 270 -7.08 3.25 1.20
N HIS A 271 -5.94 3.89 1.10
CA HIS A 271 -4.83 3.66 2.00
C HIS A 271 -3.83 4.82 1.98
N SER A 272 -3.31 5.16 3.14
CA SER A 272 -2.15 6.04 3.26
C SER A 272 -0.84 5.24 3.18
N GLY A 273 0.25 5.91 2.89
CA GLY A 273 1.58 5.32 2.93
C GLY A 273 2.59 6.30 3.49
N GLY A 274 3.50 5.83 4.34
CA GLY A 274 4.52 6.68 4.92
C GLY A 274 5.74 5.89 5.35
N ALA A 275 6.90 6.47 5.11
CA ALA A 275 8.22 6.11 5.65
C ALA A 275 9.16 7.29 5.36
N PRO A 276 10.41 7.30 5.85
CA PRO A 276 11.34 8.38 5.52
C PRO A 276 11.40 8.65 4.01
N GLY A 277 11.19 9.92 3.62
CA GLY A 277 11.22 10.37 2.22
C GLY A 277 10.09 9.85 1.34
N MET A 278 8.99 9.38 1.90
CA MET A 278 7.80 8.98 1.13
C MET A 278 6.51 9.20 1.90
N ASN A 279 5.51 9.72 1.19
CA ASN A 279 4.18 9.90 1.74
C ASN A 279 3.15 9.78 0.61
N ALA A 280 2.14 8.96 0.82
CA ALA A 280 1.09 8.70 -0.16
C ALA A 280 -0.29 8.73 0.50
N GLU A 281 -1.26 9.22 -0.22
CA GLU A 281 -2.66 9.16 0.15
C GLU A 281 -3.49 8.81 -1.07
N PHE A 282 -4.31 7.78 -0.94
CA PHE A 282 -5.24 7.32 -1.95
C PHE A 282 -6.62 7.15 -1.35
N ARG A 283 -7.61 7.84 -1.89
CA ARG A 283 -9.00 7.83 -1.39
C ARG A 283 -9.99 7.68 -2.53
N ILE A 284 -10.95 6.82 -2.35
CA ILE A 284 -12.16 6.70 -3.17
C ILE A 284 -13.35 7.04 -2.30
N TYR A 285 -14.14 8.03 -2.71
CA TYR A 285 -15.40 8.46 -2.10
C TYR A 285 -16.55 7.94 -2.97
N PRO A 286 -17.15 6.79 -2.66
CA PRO A 286 -18.15 6.17 -3.54
C PRO A 286 -19.36 7.05 -3.80
N ASP A 287 -19.91 7.67 -2.76
CA ASP A 287 -21.13 8.48 -2.84
C ASP A 287 -20.92 9.76 -3.66
N PHE A 288 -19.70 10.30 -3.65
CA PHE A 288 -19.35 11.45 -4.47
C PHE A 288 -18.77 11.09 -5.85
N GLY A 289 -18.50 9.82 -6.12
CA GLY A 289 -17.76 9.43 -7.32
C GLY A 289 -16.38 10.12 -7.43
N THR A 290 -15.79 10.48 -6.29
CA THR A 290 -14.54 11.25 -6.27
C THR A 290 -13.36 10.34 -5.91
N VAL A 291 -12.24 10.53 -6.60
CA VAL A 291 -10.96 9.89 -6.29
C VAL A 291 -9.95 10.99 -5.99
N ILE A 292 -9.22 10.85 -4.89
CA ILE A 292 -8.09 11.71 -4.54
C ILE A 292 -6.83 10.85 -4.47
N VAL A 293 -5.81 11.24 -5.22
CA VAL A 293 -4.46 10.67 -5.17
C VAL A 293 -3.48 11.79 -4.86
N ALA A 294 -2.74 11.68 -3.77
CA ALA A 294 -1.64 12.58 -3.45
C ALA A 294 -0.39 11.75 -3.14
N LEU A 295 0.71 12.02 -3.82
CA LEU A 295 1.99 11.32 -3.68
C LEU A 295 3.10 12.33 -3.44
N SER A 296 3.98 12.05 -2.50
CA SER A 296 5.07 12.94 -2.11
C SER A 296 6.38 12.18 -1.97
N ASN A 297 7.48 12.81 -2.34
CA ASN A 297 8.83 12.33 -2.08
C ASN A 297 9.45 13.00 -0.83
N MET A 298 8.63 13.35 0.14
CA MET A 298 9.01 13.86 1.45
C MET A 298 8.28 13.09 2.55
N ASP A 299 8.74 13.24 3.78
CA ASP A 299 8.08 12.67 4.95
C ASP A 299 6.63 13.15 5.09
N GLY A 300 5.79 12.34 5.71
CA GLY A 300 4.41 12.71 6.00
C GLY A 300 4.23 13.72 7.14
N PRO A 301 3.00 14.22 7.34
CA PRO A 301 1.75 13.79 6.69
C PRO A 301 1.25 14.72 5.57
N PHE A 302 2.11 15.20 4.69
CA PHE A 302 1.74 16.23 3.69
C PHE A 302 0.74 15.75 2.64
N ALA A 303 0.80 14.49 2.19
CA ALA A 303 -0.15 13.94 1.22
C ALA A 303 -1.55 13.86 1.82
N GLU A 304 -1.67 13.37 3.07
CA GLU A 304 -2.92 13.32 3.82
C GLU A 304 -3.48 14.72 4.05
N THR A 305 -2.63 15.66 4.50
CA THR A 305 -3.03 17.06 4.74
C THR A 305 -3.57 17.71 3.46
N LEU A 306 -2.93 17.45 2.32
CA LEU A 306 -3.37 17.98 1.04
C LEU A 306 -4.68 17.34 0.61
N ALA A 307 -4.83 16.02 0.79
CA ALA A 307 -6.08 15.32 0.51
C ALA A 307 -7.24 15.84 1.40
N ASP A 308 -6.99 16.05 2.69
CA ASP A 308 -7.98 16.62 3.62
C ASP A 308 -8.40 18.04 3.21
N TYR A 309 -7.43 18.87 2.79
CA TYR A 309 -7.72 20.22 2.32
C TYR A 309 -8.73 20.24 1.18
N TYR A 310 -8.59 19.32 0.20
CA TYR A 310 -9.51 19.24 -0.92
C TYR A 310 -10.82 18.51 -0.54
N ALA A 311 -10.74 17.46 0.26
CA ALA A 311 -11.92 16.70 0.70
C ALA A 311 -12.94 17.59 1.44
N THR A 312 -12.46 18.51 2.30
CA THR A 312 -13.32 19.45 3.03
C THR A 312 -13.95 20.54 2.15
N ARG A 313 -13.59 20.59 0.87
CA ARG A 313 -14.07 21.58 -0.12
C ARG A 313 -14.77 20.94 -1.30
N MET A 314 -14.98 19.63 -1.26
CA MET A 314 -15.82 18.97 -2.26
C MET A 314 -17.27 19.48 -2.14
N PRO A 315 -17.99 19.61 -3.29
CA PRO A 315 -19.41 19.90 -3.24
C PRO A 315 -20.15 18.87 -2.36
N THR A 316 -21.06 19.32 -1.53
CA THR A 316 -21.90 18.45 -0.68
C THR A 316 -23.08 17.85 -1.43
N GLU A 317 -23.30 18.29 -2.68
CA GLU A 317 -24.32 17.72 -3.57
C GLU A 317 -23.62 16.93 -4.69
N PRO A 318 -24.17 15.77 -5.09
CA PRO A 318 -23.58 14.90 -6.11
C PRO A 318 -23.52 15.51 -7.52
#